data_bb15acbb1977086acfcc8775a44b5e52
#
_entry.id   bb15acbb1977086acfcc8775a44b5e52
#
_cell.length_a   1.000
_cell.length_b   1.000
_cell.length_c   1.000
_cell.angle_alpha   90.00
_cell.angle_beta   90.00
_cell.angle_gamma   90.00
#
_symmetry.space_group_name_H-M   'P 1'
#
loop_
_entity.id
_entity.type
_entity.pdbx_description
1 polymer ?
#
loop_
_entity_poly.entity_id
_entity_poly.type
_entity_poly.pdbx_seq_one_letter_code
_entity_poly.pdbx_strand_id
1 'polypeptide(L)'
;IRTILITCVPLFLVATGFLMNRKELSAQYVLGIVPVIISYIGISLLVWGVLSLVGKGSDFSTAINGIFDYSTDSYSWYVEMYLGLYLFIPLLNIIWNYKKEIKNYHLYIVFIASLLTFLPSLLNSFGKVIPDYWQICYPVSYYFIGAYLYTYQNEIKKISIGKLVTGFLSALTIFTLTDTFASWNQEFQWLDHNDYFGYQTAIMTVLGIAIL
;
A
#
# COMPACT_ATOMS: atom_id res chain seq x y z
N ILE A 1 -7.44 -12.35 11.73
CA ILE A 1 -7.98 -10.96 11.63
C ILE A 1 -6.88 -10.02 11.12
N ARG A 2 -5.64 -10.03 11.67
CA ARG A 2 -4.52 -9.17 11.24
C ARG A 2 -4.25 -9.30 9.74
N THR A 3 -4.19 -10.51 9.21
CA THR A 3 -3.95 -10.83 7.78
C THR A 3 -4.91 -10.13 6.82
N ILE A 4 -6.16 -9.88 7.25
CA ILE A 4 -7.14 -9.12 6.46
C ILE A 4 -6.99 -7.62 6.71
N LEU A 5 -6.87 -7.20 7.97
CA LEU A 5 -6.87 -5.78 8.31
C LEU A 5 -5.64 -5.04 7.74
N ILE A 6 -4.49 -5.70 7.66
CA ILE A 6 -3.27 -5.09 7.13
C ILE A 6 -3.39 -4.74 5.64
N THR A 7 -4.31 -5.37 4.89
CA THR A 7 -4.51 -5.07 3.47
C THR A 7 -5.20 -3.73 3.21
N CYS A 8 -5.75 -3.05 4.23
CA CYS A 8 -6.47 -1.79 4.04
C CYS A 8 -5.62 -0.70 3.37
N VAL A 9 -4.37 -0.52 3.79
CA VAL A 9 -3.43 0.44 3.20
C VAL A 9 -3.04 0.05 1.77
N PRO A 10 -2.58 -1.18 1.51
CA PRO A 10 -2.33 -1.66 0.16
C PRO A 10 -3.53 -1.54 -0.79
N LEU A 11 -4.75 -1.89 -0.34
CA LEU A 11 -5.96 -1.74 -1.15
C LEU A 11 -6.20 -0.29 -1.57
N PHE A 12 -5.98 0.66 -0.65
CA PHE A 12 -6.08 2.08 -0.98
C PHE A 12 -5.03 2.51 -2.00
N LEU A 13 -3.79 2.02 -1.89
CA LEU A 13 -2.72 2.33 -2.83
C LEU A 13 -3.00 1.74 -4.22
N VAL A 14 -3.52 0.51 -4.28
CA VAL A 14 -3.97 -0.11 -5.55
C VAL A 14 -5.15 0.66 -6.15
N ALA A 15 -6.14 1.05 -5.33
CA ALA A 15 -7.24 1.89 -5.79
C ALA A 15 -6.75 3.25 -6.32
N THR A 16 -5.74 3.85 -5.69
CA THR A 16 -5.10 5.08 -6.18
C THR A 16 -4.48 4.86 -7.56
N GLY A 17 -3.72 3.79 -7.77
CA GLY A 17 -3.17 3.43 -9.07
C GLY A 17 -4.24 3.17 -10.13
N PHE A 18 -5.33 2.49 -9.75
CA PHE A 18 -6.46 2.23 -10.63
C PHE A 18 -7.15 3.52 -11.10
N LEU A 19 -7.39 4.47 -10.19
CA LEU A 19 -8.14 5.69 -10.47
C LEU A 19 -7.28 6.81 -11.09
N MET A 20 -5.98 6.83 -10.79
CA MET A 20 -5.12 7.97 -11.10
C MET A 20 -4.08 7.70 -12.21
N ASN A 21 -4.06 6.50 -12.83
CA ASN A 21 -3.06 6.14 -13.85
C ASN A 21 -3.10 6.97 -15.15
N ARG A 22 -4.04 7.89 -15.28
CA ARG A 22 -4.18 8.83 -16.42
C ARG A 22 -4.04 10.30 -16.01
N LYS A 23 -3.75 10.57 -14.73
CA LYS A 23 -3.57 11.95 -14.27
C LYS A 23 -2.23 12.50 -14.78
N GLU A 24 -2.30 13.70 -15.31
CA GLU A 24 -1.14 14.45 -15.80
C GLU A 24 -0.79 15.57 -14.83
N LEU A 25 0.46 16.02 -14.86
CA LEU A 25 0.91 17.14 -14.06
C LEU A 25 0.22 18.44 -14.55
N SER A 26 -0.55 19.05 -13.67
CA SER A 26 -1.21 20.32 -13.89
C SER A 26 -1.33 21.11 -12.58
N ALA A 27 -1.54 22.42 -12.65
CA ALA A 27 -1.78 23.22 -11.46
C ALA A 27 -3.00 22.71 -10.66
N GLN A 28 -4.07 22.30 -11.35
CA GLN A 28 -5.25 21.72 -10.73
C GLN A 28 -4.94 20.39 -10.04
N TYR A 29 -4.05 19.56 -10.62
CA TYR A 29 -3.60 18.33 -10.00
C TYR A 29 -2.85 18.63 -8.69
N VAL A 30 -1.88 19.54 -8.72
CA VAL A 30 -1.10 19.92 -7.54
C VAL A 30 -1.99 20.50 -6.44
N LEU A 31 -2.95 21.35 -6.79
CA LEU A 31 -3.92 21.89 -5.83
C LEU A 31 -4.87 20.82 -5.27
N GLY A 32 -5.04 19.70 -5.96
CA GLY A 32 -5.86 18.56 -5.49
C GLY A 32 -5.37 17.92 -4.20
N ILE A 33 -4.10 18.16 -3.79
CA ILE A 33 -3.56 17.66 -2.52
C ILE A 33 -3.98 18.52 -1.31
N VAL A 34 -4.34 19.77 -1.54
CA VAL A 34 -4.65 20.74 -0.47
C VAL A 34 -5.80 20.25 0.44
N PRO A 35 -6.91 19.72 -0.07
CA PRO A 35 -7.96 19.15 0.77
C PRO A 35 -7.48 18.04 1.72
N VAL A 36 -6.53 17.21 1.27
CA VAL A 36 -5.95 16.14 2.09
C VAL A 36 -5.16 16.73 3.25
N ILE A 37 -4.32 17.74 2.97
CA ILE A 37 -3.52 18.43 3.99
C ILE A 37 -4.44 19.15 5.00
N ILE A 38 -5.45 19.87 4.52
CA ILE A 38 -6.40 20.57 5.38
C ILE A 38 -7.17 19.57 6.27
N SER A 39 -7.63 18.47 5.69
CA SER A 39 -8.31 17.43 6.45
C SER A 39 -7.41 16.81 7.52
N TYR A 40 -6.16 16.53 7.19
CA TYR A 40 -5.18 16.01 8.15
C TYR A 40 -4.96 16.97 9.30
N ILE A 41 -4.67 18.24 9.03
CA ILE A 41 -4.48 19.28 10.06
C ILE A 41 -5.74 19.41 10.91
N GLY A 42 -6.91 19.49 10.28
CA GLY A 42 -8.19 19.65 10.98
C GLY A 42 -8.51 18.49 11.91
N ILE A 43 -8.31 17.25 11.45
CA ILE A 43 -8.54 16.05 12.27
C ILE A 43 -7.51 15.99 13.42
N SER A 44 -6.23 16.25 13.16
CA SER A 44 -5.19 16.23 14.19
C SER A 44 -5.46 17.28 15.28
N LEU A 45 -5.88 18.48 14.92
CA LEU A 45 -6.28 19.51 15.88
C LEU A 45 -7.54 19.14 16.67
N LEU A 46 -8.51 18.52 16.02
CA LEU A 46 -9.72 18.03 16.68
C LEU A 46 -9.39 16.94 17.72
N VAL A 47 -8.57 15.96 17.33
CA VAL A 47 -8.13 14.88 18.24
C VAL A 47 -7.36 15.48 19.42
N TRP A 48 -6.42 16.38 19.16
CA TRP A 48 -5.70 17.08 20.23
C TRP A 48 -6.65 17.83 21.17
N GLY A 49 -7.62 18.57 20.64
CA GLY A 49 -8.60 19.30 21.42
C GLY A 49 -9.43 18.39 22.32
N VAL A 50 -9.91 17.27 21.80
CA VAL A 50 -10.65 16.27 22.57
C VAL A 50 -9.78 15.67 23.68
N LEU A 51 -8.53 15.29 23.37
CA LEU A 51 -7.61 14.74 24.36
C LEU A 51 -7.26 15.76 25.44
N SER A 52 -7.11 17.04 25.10
CA SER A 52 -6.87 18.13 26.05
C SER A 52 -8.04 18.32 27.01
N LEU A 53 -9.29 18.23 26.52
CA LEU A 53 -10.49 18.31 27.37
C LEU A 53 -10.60 17.16 28.39
N VAL A 54 -10.03 15.99 28.06
CA VAL A 54 -10.01 14.79 28.95
C VAL A 54 -8.75 14.79 29.83
N GLY A 55 -7.92 15.83 29.77
CA GLY A 55 -6.67 15.92 30.54
C GLY A 55 -5.54 15.01 30.07
N LYS A 56 -5.61 14.52 28.82
CA LYS A 56 -4.60 13.64 28.19
C LYS A 56 -3.88 14.30 27.00
N GLY A 57 -4.20 15.56 26.68
CA GLY A 57 -3.57 16.30 25.61
C GLY A 57 -2.16 16.76 25.97
N SER A 58 -1.28 16.82 24.98
CA SER A 58 0.01 17.52 25.07
C SER A 58 -0.21 19.04 25.08
N ASP A 59 0.85 19.79 25.38
CA ASP A 59 0.81 21.24 25.19
C ASP A 59 0.64 21.60 23.69
N PHE A 60 0.13 22.78 23.43
CA PHE A 60 -0.20 23.22 22.07
C PHE A 60 1.00 23.23 21.13
N SER A 61 2.19 23.62 21.63
CA SER A 61 3.41 23.64 20.83
C SER A 61 3.82 22.25 20.39
N THR A 62 3.75 21.26 21.29
CA THR A 62 4.02 19.86 20.98
C THR A 62 3.03 19.30 19.96
N ALA A 63 1.75 19.67 20.08
CA ALA A 63 0.73 19.24 19.12
C ALA A 63 1.00 19.78 17.72
N ILE A 64 1.33 21.07 17.61
CA ILE A 64 1.67 21.70 16.32
C ILE A 64 2.91 21.06 15.70
N ASN A 65 3.98 20.88 16.49
CA ASN A 65 5.18 20.21 16.00
C ASN A 65 4.87 18.79 15.53
N GLY A 66 4.07 18.02 16.28
CA GLY A 66 3.66 16.68 15.89
C GLY A 66 2.86 16.63 14.59
N ILE A 67 2.04 17.67 14.29
CA ILE A 67 1.36 17.76 12.99
C ILE A 67 2.36 17.90 11.86
N PHE A 68 3.36 18.78 11.99
CA PHE A 68 4.37 18.99 10.94
C PHE A 68 5.37 17.83 10.81
N ASP A 69 5.62 17.10 11.89
CA ASP A 69 6.48 15.91 11.91
C ASP A 69 5.73 14.62 11.56
N TYR A 70 4.43 14.69 11.26
CA TYR A 70 3.57 13.52 11.05
C TYR A 70 3.63 12.49 12.21
N SER A 71 3.80 12.96 13.43
CA SER A 71 3.97 12.15 14.64
C SER A 71 2.81 12.26 15.63
N THR A 72 1.76 13.04 15.31
CA THR A 72 0.63 13.29 16.21
C THR A 72 -0.11 12.01 16.58
N ASP A 73 -0.30 11.13 15.60
CA ASP A 73 -1.08 9.91 15.73
C ASP A 73 -0.38 8.73 15.05
N SER A 74 -0.74 7.52 15.46
CA SER A 74 -0.18 6.28 14.92
C SER A 74 -0.43 6.04 13.43
N TYR A 75 -1.30 6.83 12.79
CA TYR A 75 -1.62 6.76 11.36
C TYR A 75 -1.10 7.97 10.55
N SER A 76 -0.49 8.95 11.19
CA SER A 76 0.04 10.16 10.52
C SER A 76 1.09 9.82 9.45
N TRP A 77 1.91 8.77 9.67
CA TRP A 77 2.85 8.25 8.68
C TRP A 77 2.20 7.91 7.33
N TYR A 78 0.94 7.48 7.35
CA TYR A 78 0.21 7.13 6.14
C TYR A 78 -0.06 8.37 5.28
N VAL A 79 -0.39 9.50 5.93
CA VAL A 79 -0.60 10.77 5.23
C VAL A 79 0.70 11.25 4.59
N GLU A 80 1.81 11.21 5.33
CA GLU A 80 3.15 11.55 4.84
C GLU A 80 3.51 10.70 3.60
N MET A 81 3.38 9.39 3.71
CA MET A 81 3.63 8.46 2.61
C MET A 81 2.74 8.75 1.39
N TYR A 82 1.44 9.01 1.63
CA TYR A 82 0.50 9.30 0.56
C TYR A 82 0.78 10.63 -0.15
N LEU A 83 1.16 11.66 0.58
CA LEU A 83 1.59 12.96 0.00
C LEU A 83 2.78 12.75 -0.93
N GLY A 84 3.78 11.99 -0.49
CA GLY A 84 4.93 11.63 -1.34
C GLY A 84 4.51 10.89 -2.60
N LEU A 85 3.71 9.83 -2.46
CA LEU A 85 3.20 9.09 -3.61
C LEU A 85 2.40 9.98 -4.56
N TYR A 86 1.50 10.84 -4.03
CA TYR A 86 0.68 11.75 -4.84
C TYR A 86 1.54 12.63 -5.75
N LEU A 87 2.60 13.22 -5.21
CA LEU A 87 3.52 14.05 -6.00
C LEU A 87 4.23 13.27 -7.11
N PHE A 88 4.51 11.98 -6.89
CA PHE A 88 5.15 11.11 -7.87
C PHE A 88 4.21 10.57 -8.96
N ILE A 89 2.90 10.54 -8.75
CA ILE A 89 1.93 9.94 -9.68
C ILE A 89 2.08 10.42 -11.12
N PRO A 90 2.22 11.72 -11.45
CA PRO A 90 2.39 12.13 -12.84
C PRO A 90 3.64 11.54 -13.51
N LEU A 91 4.75 11.40 -12.77
CA LEU A 91 5.98 10.76 -13.25
C LEU A 91 5.79 9.27 -13.46
N LEU A 92 5.13 8.60 -12.52
CA LEU A 92 4.80 7.17 -12.64
C LEU A 92 3.88 6.92 -13.86
N ASN A 93 2.98 7.85 -14.15
CA ASN A 93 2.11 7.78 -15.32
C ASN A 93 2.87 7.97 -16.62
N ILE A 94 3.90 8.82 -16.67
CA ILE A 94 4.77 8.92 -17.84
C ILE A 94 5.46 7.58 -18.09
N ILE A 95 6.02 6.97 -17.06
CA ILE A 95 6.66 5.65 -17.16
C ILE A 95 5.65 4.60 -17.63
N TRP A 96 4.46 4.55 -17.02
CA TRP A 96 3.42 3.59 -17.34
C TRP A 96 2.94 3.72 -18.79
N ASN A 97 2.69 4.93 -19.26
CA ASN A 97 2.12 5.20 -20.58
C ASN A 97 3.16 5.26 -21.71
N TYR A 98 4.46 5.17 -21.41
CA TYR A 98 5.53 5.25 -22.43
C TYR A 98 5.38 4.21 -23.55
N LYS A 99 4.99 2.98 -23.21
CA LYS A 99 4.70 1.90 -24.17
C LYS A 99 3.36 1.24 -23.84
N LYS A 100 2.29 2.03 -23.79
CA LYS A 100 0.96 1.61 -23.37
C LYS A 100 0.36 0.46 -24.16
N GLU A 101 0.81 0.25 -25.40
CA GLU A 101 0.32 -0.83 -26.27
C GLU A 101 1.04 -2.17 -26.01
N ILE A 102 2.12 -2.19 -25.21
CA ILE A 102 2.95 -3.38 -25.04
C ILE A 102 2.70 -3.98 -23.65
N LYS A 103 1.93 -5.06 -23.60
CA LYS A 103 1.61 -5.78 -22.35
C LYS A 103 2.88 -6.25 -21.60
N ASN A 104 3.87 -6.75 -22.32
CA ASN A 104 5.12 -7.22 -21.72
C ASN A 104 5.90 -6.08 -21.02
N TYR A 105 5.77 -4.84 -21.50
CA TYR A 105 6.36 -3.69 -20.84
C TYR A 105 5.72 -3.41 -19.48
N HIS A 106 4.38 -3.45 -19.40
CA HIS A 106 3.66 -3.29 -18.13
C HIS A 106 3.94 -4.45 -17.17
N LEU A 107 3.98 -5.68 -17.66
CA LEU A 107 4.38 -6.84 -16.86
C LEU A 107 5.80 -6.68 -16.31
N TYR A 108 6.73 -6.17 -17.11
CA TYR A 108 8.10 -5.90 -16.67
C TYR A 108 8.13 -4.87 -15.54
N ILE A 109 7.38 -3.75 -15.66
CA ILE A 109 7.30 -2.74 -14.60
C ILE A 109 6.78 -3.35 -13.29
N VAL A 110 5.65 -4.06 -13.35
CA VAL A 110 5.05 -4.69 -12.18
C VAL A 110 5.99 -5.75 -11.59
N PHE A 111 6.66 -6.54 -12.44
CA PHE A 111 7.61 -7.56 -12.01
C PHE A 111 8.81 -6.94 -11.27
N ILE A 112 9.47 -5.93 -11.85
CA ILE A 112 10.62 -5.28 -11.22
C ILE A 112 10.21 -4.58 -9.92
N ALA A 113 9.09 -3.86 -9.91
CA ALA A 113 8.56 -3.25 -8.70
C ALA A 113 8.31 -4.29 -7.60
N SER A 114 7.67 -5.42 -7.96
CA SER A 114 7.40 -6.52 -7.01
C SER A 114 8.68 -7.24 -6.57
N LEU A 115 9.64 -7.43 -7.47
CA LEU A 115 10.95 -8.03 -7.17
C LEU A 115 11.70 -7.23 -6.09
N LEU A 116 11.65 -5.90 -6.17
CA LEU A 116 12.38 -5.03 -5.23
C LEU A 116 11.64 -4.80 -3.91
N THR A 117 10.33 -4.97 -3.88
CA THR A 117 9.52 -4.64 -2.70
C THR A 117 8.97 -5.86 -1.96
N PHE A 118 8.30 -6.78 -2.64
CA PHE A 118 7.62 -7.90 -2.00
C PHE A 118 8.44 -9.19 -1.96
N LEU A 119 9.19 -9.50 -3.02
CA LEU A 119 9.96 -10.72 -3.09
C LEU A 119 11.11 -10.82 -2.08
N PRO A 120 11.76 -9.73 -1.62
CA PRO A 120 12.73 -9.85 -0.54
C PRO A 120 12.15 -10.48 0.73
N SER A 121 10.89 -10.19 1.07
CA SER A 121 10.24 -10.79 2.24
C SER A 121 10.09 -12.31 2.13
N LEU A 122 10.00 -12.85 0.90
CA LEU A 122 9.93 -14.29 0.65
C LEU A 122 11.32 -14.91 0.52
N LEU A 123 12.20 -14.30 -0.27
CA LEU A 123 13.46 -14.93 -0.70
C LEU A 123 14.62 -14.71 0.29
N ASN A 124 14.54 -13.67 1.14
CA ASN A 124 15.56 -13.39 2.12
C ASN A 124 15.34 -14.11 3.47
N SER A 125 14.38 -15.02 3.56
CA SER A 125 14.08 -15.77 4.78
C SER A 125 15.27 -16.59 5.33
N PHE A 126 16.18 -17.02 4.45
CA PHE A 126 17.35 -17.83 4.81
C PHE A 126 18.69 -17.14 4.54
N GLY A 127 18.66 -15.86 4.19
CA GLY A 127 19.85 -15.07 3.86
C GLY A 127 19.56 -14.05 2.78
N LYS A 128 20.37 -13.02 2.66
CA LYS A 128 20.14 -11.91 1.75
C LYS A 128 20.44 -12.31 0.29
N VAL A 129 19.42 -12.76 -0.42
CA VAL A 129 19.47 -13.14 -1.85
C VAL A 129 19.16 -11.94 -2.75
N ILE A 130 18.21 -11.09 -2.36
CA ILE A 130 17.78 -9.91 -3.11
C ILE A 130 17.98 -8.66 -2.26
N PRO A 131 18.37 -7.50 -2.86
CA PRO A 131 18.42 -6.23 -2.16
C PRO A 131 17.06 -5.88 -1.56
N ASP A 132 17.01 -5.63 -0.25
CA ASP A 132 15.80 -5.33 0.52
C ASP A 132 15.62 -3.83 0.84
N TYR A 133 16.62 -3.01 0.52
CA TYR A 133 16.59 -1.57 0.79
C TYR A 133 15.41 -0.85 0.13
N TRP A 134 14.95 -1.36 -1.00
CA TRP A 134 13.86 -0.79 -1.78
C TRP A 134 12.45 -1.21 -1.31
N GLN A 135 12.34 -2.04 -0.29
CA GLN A 135 11.04 -2.46 0.25
C GLN A 135 10.16 -1.27 0.67
N ILE A 136 10.80 -0.18 1.14
CA ILE A 136 10.10 1.06 1.50
C ILE A 136 9.34 1.69 0.31
N CYS A 137 9.71 1.36 -0.92
CA CYS A 137 9.03 1.82 -2.13
C CYS A 137 7.77 1.03 -2.47
N TYR A 138 7.25 0.18 -1.55
CA TYR A 138 6.03 -0.59 -1.75
C TYR A 138 4.80 0.24 -2.22
N PRO A 139 4.64 1.52 -1.87
CA PRO A 139 3.51 2.31 -2.38
C PRO A 139 3.53 2.44 -3.91
N VAL A 140 4.71 2.57 -4.50
CA VAL A 140 4.90 2.62 -5.97
C VAL A 140 4.53 1.29 -6.61
N SER A 141 4.87 0.18 -5.97
CA SER A 141 4.55 -1.16 -6.48
C SER A 141 3.04 -1.42 -6.48
N TYR A 142 2.35 -1.09 -5.39
CA TYR A 142 0.89 -1.17 -5.34
C TYR A 142 0.23 -0.22 -6.34
N TYR A 143 0.79 0.96 -6.54
CA TYR A 143 0.32 1.89 -7.57
C TYR A 143 0.37 1.25 -8.96
N PHE A 144 1.49 0.64 -9.36
CA PHE A 144 1.61 -0.02 -10.66
C PHE A 144 0.72 -1.26 -10.78
N ILE A 145 0.49 -2.01 -9.70
CA ILE A 145 -0.51 -3.09 -9.68
C ILE A 145 -1.90 -2.51 -9.98
N GLY A 146 -2.28 -1.40 -9.36
CA GLY A 146 -3.54 -0.71 -9.63
C GLY A 146 -3.68 -0.25 -11.08
N ALA A 147 -2.63 0.37 -11.63
CA ALA A 147 -2.58 0.78 -13.03
C ALA A 147 -2.69 -0.43 -13.99
N TYR A 148 -2.08 -1.58 -13.63
CA TYR A 148 -2.21 -2.82 -14.38
C TYR A 148 -3.65 -3.35 -14.37
N LEU A 149 -4.28 -3.41 -13.21
CA LEU A 149 -5.67 -3.85 -13.06
C LEU A 149 -6.62 -2.97 -13.89
N TYR A 150 -6.42 -1.65 -13.89
CA TYR A 150 -7.20 -0.76 -14.73
C TYR A 150 -7.00 -1.03 -16.22
N THR A 151 -5.74 -1.15 -16.66
CA THR A 151 -5.41 -1.32 -18.07
C THR A 151 -5.93 -2.63 -18.63
N TYR A 152 -5.90 -3.71 -17.84
CA TYR A 152 -6.28 -5.06 -18.25
C TYR A 152 -7.57 -5.57 -17.61
N GLN A 153 -8.43 -4.69 -17.09
CA GLN A 153 -9.67 -5.06 -16.41
C GLN A 153 -10.58 -6.00 -17.23
N ASN A 154 -10.63 -5.83 -18.55
CA ASN A 154 -11.44 -6.67 -19.42
C ASN A 154 -10.92 -8.13 -19.54
N GLU A 155 -9.62 -8.33 -19.34
CA GLU A 155 -9.04 -9.67 -19.28
C GLU A 155 -9.29 -10.31 -17.91
N ILE A 156 -9.17 -9.53 -16.85
CA ILE A 156 -9.36 -9.97 -15.46
C ILE A 156 -10.83 -10.37 -15.25
N LYS A 157 -11.78 -9.62 -15.77
CA LYS A 157 -13.22 -9.93 -15.72
C LYS A 157 -13.60 -11.25 -16.39
N LYS A 158 -12.73 -11.84 -17.22
CA LYS A 158 -12.95 -13.17 -17.79
C LYS A 158 -12.64 -14.31 -16.81
N ILE A 159 -11.94 -14.00 -15.72
CA ILE A 159 -11.64 -14.98 -14.68
C ILE A 159 -12.92 -15.21 -13.85
N SER A 160 -13.31 -16.47 -13.71
CA SER A 160 -14.49 -16.82 -12.91
C SER A 160 -14.34 -16.32 -11.47
N ILE A 161 -15.36 -15.62 -10.97
CA ILE A 161 -15.41 -15.12 -9.58
C ILE A 161 -15.20 -16.26 -8.58
N GLY A 162 -15.72 -17.46 -8.86
CA GLY A 162 -15.51 -18.64 -8.01
C GLY A 162 -14.03 -18.99 -7.86
N LYS A 163 -13.24 -18.89 -8.93
CA LYS A 163 -11.77 -19.13 -8.85
C LYS A 163 -11.07 -18.08 -8.01
N LEU A 164 -11.45 -16.82 -8.16
CA LEU A 164 -10.88 -15.71 -7.36
C LEU A 164 -11.20 -15.87 -5.88
N VAL A 165 -12.47 -16.13 -5.55
CA VAL A 165 -12.92 -16.36 -4.16
C VAL A 165 -12.22 -17.59 -3.56
N THR A 166 -12.13 -18.70 -4.30
CA THR A 166 -11.40 -19.89 -3.83
C THR A 166 -9.93 -19.57 -3.59
N GLY A 167 -9.28 -18.86 -4.53
CA GLY A 167 -7.89 -18.43 -4.36
C GLY A 167 -7.69 -17.55 -3.14
N PHE A 168 -8.58 -16.57 -2.93
CA PHE A 168 -8.55 -15.67 -1.76
C PHE A 168 -8.69 -16.45 -0.44
N LEU A 169 -9.71 -17.33 -0.36
CA LEU A 169 -9.95 -18.11 0.85
C LEU A 169 -8.80 -19.10 1.13
N SER A 170 -8.24 -19.71 0.08
CA SER A 170 -7.08 -20.61 0.23
C SER A 170 -5.84 -19.84 0.73
N ALA A 171 -5.54 -18.69 0.13
CA ALA A 171 -4.43 -17.84 0.57
C ALA A 171 -4.64 -17.34 2.02
N LEU A 172 -5.84 -16.88 2.35
CA LEU A 172 -6.19 -16.44 3.69
C LEU A 172 -5.98 -17.58 4.72
N THR A 173 -6.44 -18.78 4.41
CA THR A 173 -6.28 -19.94 5.29
C THR A 173 -4.80 -20.27 5.47
N ILE A 174 -4.04 -20.39 4.39
CA ILE A 174 -2.61 -20.72 4.43
C ILE A 174 -1.86 -19.67 5.24
N PHE A 175 -2.03 -18.38 4.93
CA PHE A 175 -1.29 -17.31 5.61
C PHE A 175 -1.70 -17.18 7.08
N THR A 176 -2.98 -17.34 7.42
CA THR A 176 -3.40 -17.34 8.82
C THR A 176 -2.79 -18.51 9.61
N LEU A 177 -2.69 -19.70 9.00
CA LEU A 177 -2.08 -20.84 9.63
C LEU A 177 -0.56 -20.65 9.81
N THR A 178 0.14 -20.15 8.77
CA THR A 178 1.58 -19.88 8.88
C THR A 178 1.90 -18.82 9.92
N ASP A 179 1.14 -17.72 9.96
CA ASP A 179 1.31 -16.66 10.95
C ASP A 179 1.02 -17.14 12.38
N THR A 180 -0.03 -17.97 12.54
CA THR A 180 -0.35 -18.56 13.84
C THR A 180 0.75 -19.51 14.30
N PHE A 181 1.27 -20.35 13.40
CA PHE A 181 2.38 -21.25 13.68
C PHE A 181 3.66 -20.48 14.05
N ALA A 182 3.99 -19.44 13.29
CA ALA A 182 5.12 -18.56 13.56
C ALA A 182 5.00 -17.86 14.94
N SER A 183 3.79 -17.45 15.32
CA SER A 183 3.55 -16.82 16.62
C SER A 183 3.73 -17.76 17.83
N TRP A 184 3.52 -19.05 17.62
CA TRP A 184 3.71 -20.06 18.68
C TRP A 184 5.13 -20.56 18.78
N ASN A 185 5.89 -20.50 17.69
CA ASN A 185 7.24 -21.04 17.62
C ASN A 185 8.22 -20.00 17.08
N GLN A 186 9.04 -19.43 17.96
CA GLN A 186 9.99 -18.36 17.63
C GLN A 186 11.01 -18.74 16.55
N GLU A 187 11.33 -20.04 16.40
CA GLU A 187 12.23 -20.51 15.35
C GLU A 187 11.66 -20.31 13.94
N PHE A 188 10.33 -20.14 13.83
CA PHE A 188 9.62 -19.97 12.56
C PHE A 188 9.08 -18.54 12.35
N GLN A 189 9.53 -17.55 13.10
CA GLN A 189 9.12 -16.15 12.90
C GLN A 189 9.40 -15.62 11.50
N TRP A 190 10.34 -16.22 10.80
CA TRP A 190 10.61 -15.91 9.39
C TRP A 190 9.45 -16.23 8.43
N LEU A 191 8.42 -16.92 8.87
CA LEU A 191 7.18 -17.16 8.11
C LEU A 191 6.16 -16.02 8.25
N ASP A 192 6.28 -15.14 9.25
CA ASP A 192 5.37 -14.01 9.44
C ASP A 192 5.84 -12.82 8.59
N HIS A 193 5.22 -12.66 7.43
CA HIS A 193 5.48 -11.56 6.49
C HIS A 193 4.25 -10.69 6.30
N ASN A 194 3.52 -10.45 7.37
CA ASN A 194 2.31 -9.63 7.44
C ASN A 194 2.63 -8.13 7.62
N ASP A 195 3.59 -7.62 6.82
CA ASP A 195 3.92 -6.21 6.70
C ASP A 195 3.37 -5.62 5.40
N TYR A 196 3.31 -4.30 5.26
CA TYR A 196 2.81 -3.65 4.04
C TYR A 196 3.62 -4.00 2.79
N PHE A 197 4.89 -4.32 2.94
CA PHE A 197 5.79 -4.81 1.89
C PHE A 197 5.94 -6.34 1.87
N GLY A 198 5.19 -7.07 2.71
CA GLY A 198 5.20 -8.53 2.75
C GLY A 198 4.51 -9.18 1.56
N TYR A 199 5.03 -10.30 1.05
CA TYR A 199 4.44 -11.03 -0.06
C TYR A 199 3.02 -11.53 0.27
N GLN A 200 2.75 -11.91 1.53
CA GLN A 200 1.44 -12.37 1.98
C GLN A 200 0.41 -11.25 1.82
N THR A 201 0.72 -10.06 2.30
CA THR A 201 -0.13 -8.87 2.17
C THR A 201 -0.35 -8.47 0.71
N ALA A 202 0.70 -8.55 -0.12
CA ALA A 202 0.60 -8.25 -1.55
C ALA A 202 -0.36 -9.23 -2.26
N ILE A 203 -0.24 -10.54 -2.02
CA ILE A 203 -1.11 -11.57 -2.62
C ILE A 203 -2.57 -11.35 -2.17
N MET A 204 -2.81 -11.16 -0.87
CA MET A 204 -4.14 -10.91 -0.32
C MET A 204 -4.78 -9.66 -0.92
N THR A 205 -3.99 -8.60 -1.10
CA THR A 205 -4.46 -7.34 -1.71
C THR A 205 -4.87 -7.54 -3.17
N VAL A 206 -4.03 -8.20 -3.97
CA VAL A 206 -4.31 -8.45 -5.39
C VAL A 206 -5.55 -9.33 -5.56
N LEU A 207 -5.66 -10.41 -4.79
CA LEU A 207 -6.82 -11.30 -4.84
C LEU A 207 -8.09 -10.59 -4.34
N GLY A 208 -8.00 -9.78 -3.27
CA GLY A 208 -9.12 -9.03 -2.74
C GLY A 208 -9.70 -8.02 -3.72
N ILE A 209 -8.83 -7.22 -4.37
CA ILE A 209 -9.27 -6.21 -5.35
C ILE A 209 -9.77 -6.85 -6.65
N ALA A 210 -9.28 -8.03 -7.03
CA ALA A 210 -9.73 -8.72 -8.23
C ALA A 210 -11.15 -9.32 -8.08
N ILE A 211 -11.64 -9.47 -6.87
CA ILE A 211 -13.00 -9.93 -6.56
C ILE A 211 -14.00 -8.77 -6.65
N LEU A 212 -13.56 -7.54 -6.38
CA LEU A 212 -14.38 -6.30 -6.41
C LEU A 212 -14.59 -5.81 -7.84
#